data_07fd605df325d5725e53c88f64681f1d
#
_entry.id   07fd605df325d5725e53c88f64681f1d
#
_cell.length_a   1.000
_cell.length_b   1.000
_cell.length_c   1.000
_cell.angle_alpha   90.00
_cell.angle_beta   90.00
_cell.angle_gamma   90.00
#
_symmetry.space_group_name_H-M   'P 1'
#
loop_
_entity.id
_entity.type
_entity.pdbx_description
1 polymer ?
#
loop_
_entity_poly.entity_id
_entity_poly.type
_entity_poly.pdbx_seq_one_letter_code
_entity_poly.pdbx_strand_id
1 'polypeptide(L)'
;MQETTKRIEWHPAFQASIQIEFENEWEKLSFEPEHLLSKKPMQIDELIIKVKDNEKVQKNIGKIFRKYNIIEYKSPDDYLTINDFYKVYGYSCFYQADTENVFEIQPQEVTITFICNHYPRTMIQHLQKYRDLKIHKEGAGIYYITGDEFPIQLLITKELNPEENLWLQSLRKDVKGKREIEFLLKTYEGKNIQTYIRLQWM
;
A
#
# COMPACT_ATOMS: atom_id res chain seq x y z
N MET A 1 48.55 20.41 7.59
CA MET A 1 48.26 19.15 6.86
C MET A 1 47.10 18.50 7.61
N GLN A 2 45.90 18.54 7.06
CA GLN A 2 44.75 17.80 7.62
C GLN A 2 44.88 16.37 7.10
N GLU A 3 45.11 15.42 7.97
CA GLU A 3 44.97 13.99 7.68
C GLU A 3 43.51 13.70 7.37
N THR A 4 43.22 13.49 6.10
CA THR A 4 41.92 12.92 5.68
C THR A 4 41.90 11.46 6.14
N THR A 5 41.22 11.22 7.27
CA THR A 5 40.93 9.85 7.72
C THR A 5 40.12 9.16 6.63
N LYS A 6 40.77 8.26 5.91
CA LYS A 6 40.15 7.46 4.85
C LYS A 6 39.07 6.60 5.51
N ARG A 7 37.80 6.89 5.21
CA ARG A 7 36.65 6.11 5.73
C ARG A 7 36.76 4.68 5.22
N ILE A 8 36.77 3.71 6.11
CA ILE A 8 36.85 2.30 5.75
C ILE A 8 35.50 1.92 5.12
N GLU A 9 35.53 1.39 3.91
CA GLU A 9 34.37 0.83 3.23
C GLU A 9 34.16 -0.61 3.70
N TRP A 10 33.19 -0.81 4.55
CA TRP A 10 32.91 -2.11 5.15
C TRP A 10 32.19 -3.09 4.23
N HIS A 11 31.41 -2.60 3.25
CA HIS A 11 30.62 -3.45 2.36
C HIS A 11 31.45 -4.44 1.53
N PRO A 12 32.54 -4.03 0.85
CA PRO A 12 33.39 -4.97 0.13
C PRO A 12 34.05 -6.03 1.05
N ALA A 13 34.45 -5.61 2.25
CA ALA A 13 35.00 -6.54 3.24
C ALA A 13 33.96 -7.56 3.71
N PHE A 14 32.72 -7.13 3.95
CA PHE A 14 31.61 -8.01 4.30
C PHE A 14 31.28 -8.99 3.16
N GLN A 15 31.21 -8.52 1.92
CA GLN A 15 30.94 -9.37 0.75
C GLN A 15 32.00 -10.46 0.59
N ALA A 16 33.28 -10.10 0.74
CA ALA A 16 34.36 -11.06 0.71
C ALA A 16 34.26 -12.07 1.85
N SER A 17 33.98 -11.62 3.06
CA SER A 17 33.88 -12.49 4.23
C SER A 17 32.75 -13.51 4.09
N ILE A 18 31.55 -13.08 3.67
CA ILE A 18 30.42 -13.99 3.50
C ILE A 18 30.70 -15.03 2.40
N GLN A 19 31.38 -14.66 1.33
CA GLN A 19 31.77 -15.60 0.30
C GLN A 19 32.78 -16.63 0.82
N ILE A 20 33.73 -16.25 1.64
CA ILE A 20 34.69 -17.16 2.26
C ILE A 20 34.03 -18.12 3.22
N GLU A 21 33.07 -17.64 4.05
CA GLU A 21 32.32 -18.49 4.98
C GLU A 21 31.57 -19.64 4.27
N PHE A 22 31.11 -19.39 3.02
CA PHE A 22 30.40 -20.35 2.20
C PHE A 22 31.25 -20.98 1.08
N GLU A 23 32.57 -20.94 1.16
CA GLU A 23 33.46 -21.42 0.07
C GLU A 23 33.22 -22.88 -0.33
N ASN A 24 32.84 -23.75 0.64
CA ASN A 24 32.55 -25.15 0.38
C ASN A 24 31.16 -25.42 -0.21
N GLU A 25 30.34 -24.38 -0.36
CA GLU A 25 28.96 -24.44 -0.87
C GLU A 25 28.78 -23.69 -2.20
N TRP A 26 29.85 -23.23 -2.82
CA TRP A 26 29.84 -22.38 -4.01
C TRP A 26 29.02 -22.93 -5.18
N GLU A 27 29.07 -24.23 -5.38
CA GLU A 27 28.29 -24.90 -6.45
C GLU A 27 26.76 -24.83 -6.22
N LYS A 28 26.33 -24.55 -4.98
CA LYS A 28 24.92 -24.50 -4.58
C LYS A 28 24.38 -23.09 -4.39
N LEU A 29 25.25 -22.08 -4.37
CA LEU A 29 24.91 -20.71 -4.00
C LEU A 29 25.29 -19.72 -5.11
N SER A 30 24.46 -18.71 -5.32
CA SER A 30 24.77 -17.55 -6.16
C SER A 30 24.81 -16.31 -5.26
N PHE A 31 25.89 -15.54 -5.39
CA PHE A 31 26.09 -14.30 -4.64
C PHE A 31 25.83 -13.11 -5.56
N GLU A 32 24.85 -12.27 -5.21
CA GLU A 32 24.48 -11.07 -5.95
C GLU A 32 24.73 -9.83 -5.07
N PRO A 33 25.95 -9.26 -5.06
CA PRO A 33 26.25 -8.09 -4.29
C PRO A 33 25.44 -6.89 -4.79
N GLU A 34 24.94 -6.06 -3.85
CA GLU A 34 24.20 -4.82 -4.14
C GLU A 34 23.00 -5.04 -5.10
N HIS A 35 22.31 -6.17 -4.92
CA HIS A 35 21.15 -6.52 -5.73
C HIS A 35 20.04 -5.47 -5.63
N LEU A 36 19.61 -4.93 -6.77
CA LEU A 36 18.54 -3.94 -6.85
C LEU A 36 17.17 -4.62 -6.69
N LEU A 37 16.41 -4.24 -5.67
CA LEU A 37 15.08 -4.79 -5.39
C LEU A 37 14.02 -4.39 -6.43
N SER A 38 14.25 -3.32 -7.20
CA SER A 38 13.32 -2.87 -8.22
C SER A 38 14.04 -2.22 -9.39
N LYS A 39 13.54 -2.48 -10.61
CA LYS A 39 13.98 -1.78 -11.84
C LYS A 39 13.39 -0.37 -11.97
N LYS A 40 12.36 -0.05 -11.21
CA LYS A 40 11.69 1.26 -11.17
C LYS A 40 11.73 1.79 -9.74
N PRO A 41 11.69 3.11 -9.54
CA PRO A 41 11.52 3.68 -8.20
C PRO A 41 10.32 3.03 -7.51
N MET A 42 10.46 2.74 -6.22
CA MET A 42 9.33 2.31 -5.39
C MET A 42 8.37 3.50 -5.26
N GLN A 43 7.09 3.27 -5.52
CA GLN A 43 6.08 4.32 -5.53
C GLN A 43 4.78 3.80 -4.89
N ILE A 44 4.23 4.59 -4.01
CA ILE A 44 2.91 4.39 -3.39
C ILE A 44 1.89 5.07 -4.28
N ASP A 45 0.73 4.44 -4.56
CA ASP A 45 -0.31 5.04 -5.41
C ASP A 45 -0.88 6.30 -4.77
N GLU A 46 -1.18 6.26 -3.47
CA GLU A 46 -1.63 7.43 -2.71
C GLU A 46 -1.18 7.33 -1.25
N LEU A 47 -0.68 8.43 -0.70
CA LEU A 47 -0.38 8.59 0.72
C LEU A 47 -1.26 9.68 1.32
N ILE A 48 -2.12 9.30 2.26
CA ILE A 48 -2.96 10.25 2.99
C ILE A 48 -2.39 10.46 4.39
N ILE A 49 -1.98 11.69 4.70
CA ILE A 49 -1.47 12.06 6.01
C ILE A 49 -2.57 12.78 6.80
N LYS A 50 -2.90 12.26 7.98
CA LYS A 50 -3.84 12.91 8.88
C LYS A 50 -3.12 14.02 9.66
N VAL A 51 -3.47 15.27 9.36
CA VAL A 51 -2.80 16.46 9.92
C VAL A 51 -3.24 16.81 11.34
N LYS A 52 -4.37 16.25 11.82
CA LYS A 52 -4.90 16.44 13.17
C LYS A 52 -5.07 15.10 13.86
N ASP A 53 -4.13 14.73 14.68
CA ASP A 53 -4.06 13.40 15.31
C ASP A 53 -5.27 13.07 16.19
N ASN A 54 -5.85 14.06 16.86
CA ASN A 54 -6.97 13.87 17.78
C ASN A 54 -8.35 13.83 17.11
N GLU A 55 -8.45 14.10 15.81
CA GLU A 55 -9.72 14.08 15.09
C GLU A 55 -9.94 12.72 14.41
N LYS A 56 -11.13 12.14 14.63
CA LYS A 56 -11.53 10.90 13.95
C LYS A 56 -12.09 11.21 12.56
N VAL A 57 -11.62 10.47 11.56
CA VAL A 57 -12.23 10.50 10.22
C VAL A 57 -13.63 9.87 10.29
N GLN A 58 -14.65 10.64 9.91
CA GLN A 58 -16.05 10.20 9.99
C GLN A 58 -16.46 9.33 8.80
N LYS A 59 -15.81 9.54 7.65
CA LYS A 59 -16.04 8.75 6.44
C LYS A 59 -15.83 7.27 6.71
N ASN A 60 -16.79 6.43 6.34
CA ASN A 60 -16.80 4.99 6.63
C ASN A 60 -15.51 4.28 6.19
N ILE A 61 -15.02 4.57 4.98
CA ILE A 61 -13.76 4.00 4.44
C ILE A 61 -12.49 4.58 5.09
N GLY A 62 -12.60 5.63 5.88
CA GLY A 62 -11.48 6.27 6.59
C GLY A 62 -11.47 6.00 8.10
N LYS A 63 -12.42 5.23 8.64
CA LYS A 63 -12.49 4.97 10.10
C LYS A 63 -11.27 4.28 10.67
N ILE A 64 -10.59 3.44 9.86
CA ILE A 64 -9.37 2.75 10.25
C ILE A 64 -8.15 3.67 10.24
N PHE A 65 -8.21 4.80 9.57
CA PHE A 65 -7.04 5.66 9.30
C PHE A 65 -6.31 6.06 10.58
N ARG A 66 -4.98 5.95 10.51
CA ARG A 66 -4.01 6.45 11.46
C ARG A 66 -3.37 7.73 10.91
N LYS A 67 -2.20 8.09 11.40
CA LYS A 67 -1.49 9.28 10.96
C LYS A 67 -1.08 9.20 9.49
N TYR A 68 -0.54 8.05 9.08
CA TYR A 68 -0.07 7.79 7.72
C TYR A 68 -0.88 6.65 7.08
N ASN A 69 -1.45 6.87 5.92
CA ASN A 69 -2.37 5.92 5.31
C ASN A 69 -1.93 5.63 3.88
N ILE A 70 -1.35 4.46 3.67
CA ILE A 70 -0.84 3.98 2.38
C ILE A 70 -1.98 3.30 1.64
N ILE A 71 -2.24 3.73 0.41
CA ILE A 71 -3.32 3.21 -0.41
C ILE A 71 -2.75 2.64 -1.69
N GLU A 72 -3.14 1.43 -2.02
CA GLU A 72 -2.89 0.76 -3.31
C GLU A 72 -4.22 0.50 -4.00
N TYR A 73 -4.34 0.94 -5.26
CA TYR A 73 -5.51 0.74 -6.09
C TYR A 73 -5.23 -0.24 -7.22
N LYS A 74 -6.17 -1.15 -7.46
CA LYS A 74 -6.19 -2.04 -8.62
C LYS A 74 -7.38 -1.71 -9.50
N SER A 75 -7.10 -1.47 -10.78
CA SER A 75 -8.12 -1.21 -11.79
C SER A 75 -9.14 -2.34 -11.87
N PRO A 76 -10.33 -2.12 -12.45
CA PRO A 76 -11.36 -3.16 -12.56
C PRO A 76 -10.92 -4.42 -13.33
N ASP A 77 -9.90 -4.31 -14.18
CA ASP A 77 -9.34 -5.44 -14.95
C ASP A 77 -8.24 -6.19 -14.22
N ASP A 78 -7.67 -5.57 -13.19
CA ASP A 78 -6.57 -6.13 -12.44
C ASP A 78 -7.09 -6.87 -11.20
N TYR A 79 -6.40 -7.95 -10.85
CA TYR A 79 -6.67 -8.71 -9.65
C TYR A 79 -5.61 -8.41 -8.60
N LEU A 80 -6.07 -8.12 -7.39
CA LEU A 80 -5.18 -7.99 -6.24
C LEU A 80 -4.63 -9.38 -5.88
N THR A 81 -3.30 -9.51 -5.94
CA THR A 81 -2.59 -10.77 -5.71
C THR A 81 -1.81 -10.74 -4.39
N ILE A 82 -1.30 -11.90 -3.98
CA ILE A 82 -0.42 -12.00 -2.80
C ILE A 82 0.92 -11.26 -3.02
N ASN A 83 1.40 -11.18 -4.26
CA ASN A 83 2.61 -10.42 -4.58
C ASN A 83 2.38 -8.92 -4.42
N ASP A 84 1.20 -8.41 -4.77
CA ASP A 84 0.82 -7.01 -4.53
C ASP A 84 0.76 -6.73 -3.03
N PHE A 85 0.20 -7.65 -2.25
CA PHE A 85 0.17 -7.52 -0.79
C PHE A 85 1.58 -7.36 -0.23
N TYR A 86 2.50 -8.29 -0.54
CA TYR A 86 3.87 -8.22 -0.02
C TYR A 86 4.66 -7.02 -0.55
N LYS A 87 4.40 -6.59 -1.79
CA LYS A 87 5.00 -5.38 -2.35
C LYS A 87 4.62 -4.15 -1.54
N VAL A 88 3.31 -3.95 -1.30
CA VAL A 88 2.81 -2.77 -0.56
C VAL A 88 3.19 -2.85 0.93
N TYR A 89 3.16 -4.05 1.50
CA TYR A 89 3.64 -4.28 2.85
C TYR A 89 5.13 -3.89 3.00
N GLY A 90 5.95 -4.27 2.03
CA GLY A 90 7.35 -3.85 1.95
C GLY A 90 7.51 -2.34 1.83
N TYR A 91 6.68 -1.67 1.02
CA TYR A 91 6.67 -0.19 0.94
C TYR A 91 6.29 0.46 2.27
N SER A 92 5.34 -0.13 2.99
CA SER A 92 4.92 0.35 4.31
C SER A 92 6.04 0.22 5.34
N CYS A 93 6.76 -0.90 5.34
CA CYS A 93 7.95 -1.08 6.17
C CYS A 93 9.05 -0.08 5.81
N PHE A 94 9.30 0.12 4.51
CA PHE A 94 10.29 1.07 4.04
C PHE A 94 9.90 2.50 4.45
N TYR A 95 8.65 2.91 4.21
CA TYR A 95 8.15 4.24 4.59
C TYR A 95 8.29 4.51 6.09
N GLN A 96 7.97 3.50 6.91
CA GLN A 96 8.10 3.60 8.37
C GLN A 96 9.55 3.74 8.83
N ALA A 97 10.49 3.10 8.11
CA ALA A 97 11.90 3.04 8.48
C ALA A 97 12.76 4.16 7.87
N ASP A 98 12.32 4.76 6.75
CA ASP A 98 13.05 5.81 6.02
C ASP A 98 12.76 7.19 6.64
N THR A 99 13.27 7.40 7.83
CA THR A 99 13.08 8.62 8.65
C THR A 99 14.43 9.09 9.19
N GLU A 100 14.50 10.36 9.58
CA GLU A 100 15.74 10.94 10.13
C GLU A 100 16.11 10.35 11.50
N ASN A 101 15.10 10.08 12.33
CA ASN A 101 15.29 9.56 13.67
C ASN A 101 14.76 8.13 13.80
N VAL A 102 15.42 7.31 14.59
CA VAL A 102 14.96 5.94 14.89
C VAL A 102 13.61 5.99 15.61
N PHE A 103 12.65 5.19 15.14
CA PHE A 103 11.28 5.13 15.68
C PHE A 103 10.47 6.44 15.57
N GLU A 104 10.78 7.30 14.63
CA GLU A 104 10.02 8.53 14.38
C GLU A 104 8.58 8.23 13.92
N ILE A 105 8.42 7.17 13.13
CA ILE A 105 7.11 6.63 12.75
C ILE A 105 6.98 5.24 13.39
N GLN A 106 5.91 5.04 14.16
CA GLN A 106 5.61 3.72 14.71
C GLN A 106 4.70 2.91 13.77
N PRO A 107 4.83 1.57 13.69
CA PRO A 107 3.97 0.75 12.84
C PRO A 107 2.48 0.99 13.06
N GLN A 108 2.06 1.22 14.30
CA GLN A 108 0.67 1.49 14.67
C GLN A 108 0.13 2.83 14.16
N GLU A 109 1.01 3.74 13.71
CA GLU A 109 0.63 5.02 13.09
C GLU A 109 0.41 4.91 11.58
N VAL A 110 0.75 3.77 10.98
CA VAL A 110 0.61 3.49 9.55
C VAL A 110 -0.56 2.55 9.31
N THR A 111 -1.40 2.83 8.31
CA THR A 111 -2.40 1.89 7.81
C THR A 111 -2.15 1.54 6.35
N ILE A 112 -2.56 0.34 5.96
CA ILE A 112 -2.53 -0.11 4.57
C ILE A 112 -3.97 -0.28 4.09
N THR A 113 -4.33 0.33 2.98
CA THR A 113 -5.64 0.16 2.34
C THR A 113 -5.47 -0.35 0.92
N PHE A 114 -6.01 -1.54 0.65
CA PHE A 114 -6.13 -2.08 -0.69
C PHE A 114 -7.50 -1.77 -1.26
N ILE A 115 -7.57 -1.20 -2.45
CA ILE A 115 -8.81 -0.90 -3.16
C ILE A 115 -8.82 -1.71 -4.45
N CYS A 116 -9.83 -2.55 -4.64
CA CYS A 116 -9.98 -3.36 -5.84
C CYS A 116 -11.46 -3.65 -6.14
N ASN A 117 -11.75 -4.09 -7.37
CA ASN A 117 -13.12 -4.39 -7.79
C ASN A 117 -13.60 -5.79 -7.39
N HIS A 118 -12.65 -6.75 -7.27
CA HIS A 118 -12.97 -8.16 -6.99
C HIS A 118 -12.37 -8.60 -5.67
N TYR A 119 -13.16 -9.33 -4.86
CA TYR A 119 -12.68 -9.89 -3.61
C TYR A 119 -11.52 -10.88 -3.86
N PRO A 120 -10.31 -10.64 -3.32
CA PRO A 120 -9.09 -11.39 -3.66
C PRO A 120 -8.98 -12.70 -2.85
N ARG A 121 -9.83 -13.68 -3.18
CA ARG A 121 -9.97 -14.94 -2.42
C ARG A 121 -8.65 -15.65 -2.17
N THR A 122 -7.83 -15.81 -3.21
CA THR A 122 -6.54 -16.52 -3.13
C THR A 122 -5.57 -15.81 -2.18
N MET A 123 -5.49 -14.47 -2.26
CA MET A 123 -4.67 -13.67 -1.34
C MET A 123 -5.16 -13.84 0.09
N ILE A 124 -6.46 -13.71 0.32
CA ILE A 124 -7.05 -13.85 1.67
C ILE A 124 -6.78 -15.24 2.26
N GLN A 125 -6.99 -16.32 1.48
CA GLN A 125 -6.68 -17.67 1.92
C GLN A 125 -5.21 -17.84 2.29
N HIS A 126 -4.31 -17.24 1.52
CA HIS A 126 -2.87 -17.27 1.84
C HIS A 126 -2.59 -16.55 3.17
N LEU A 127 -3.14 -15.36 3.38
CA LEU A 127 -2.94 -14.57 4.60
C LEU A 127 -3.47 -15.30 5.83
N GLN A 128 -4.64 -15.92 5.73
CA GLN A 128 -5.21 -16.74 6.81
C GLN A 128 -4.35 -17.96 7.11
N LYS A 129 -3.91 -18.70 6.07
CA LYS A 129 -3.19 -19.96 6.23
C LYS A 129 -1.75 -19.79 6.72
N TYR A 130 -1.04 -18.78 6.21
CA TYR A 130 0.41 -18.67 6.42
C TYR A 130 0.82 -17.52 7.35
N ARG A 131 -0.09 -16.57 7.61
CA ARG A 131 0.16 -15.44 8.53
C ARG A 131 -0.82 -15.40 9.71
N ASP A 132 -1.76 -16.34 9.79
CA ASP A 132 -2.81 -16.39 10.82
C ASP A 132 -3.63 -15.09 10.95
N LEU A 133 -3.77 -14.34 9.84
CA LEU A 133 -4.53 -13.09 9.83
C LEU A 133 -6.03 -13.35 9.79
N LYS A 134 -6.80 -12.52 10.49
CA LYS A 134 -8.26 -12.63 10.55
C LYS A 134 -8.90 -11.54 9.70
N ILE A 135 -9.97 -11.91 8.99
CA ILE A 135 -10.70 -10.98 8.12
C ILE A 135 -12.09 -10.75 8.71
N HIS A 136 -12.42 -9.48 8.93
CA HIS A 136 -13.71 -9.04 9.47
C HIS A 136 -14.40 -8.14 8.47
N LYS A 137 -15.69 -8.38 8.21
CA LYS A 137 -16.52 -7.49 7.39
C LYS A 137 -17.10 -6.39 8.27
N GLU A 138 -16.68 -5.13 8.03
CA GLU A 138 -17.12 -3.96 8.78
C GLU A 138 -18.32 -3.25 8.16
N GLY A 139 -18.55 -3.46 6.87
CA GLY A 139 -19.62 -2.84 6.14
C GLY A 139 -19.72 -3.34 4.70
N ALA A 140 -20.60 -2.73 3.92
CA ALA A 140 -20.73 -3.05 2.51
C ALA A 140 -19.42 -2.75 1.79
N GLY A 141 -18.73 -3.78 1.29
CA GLY A 141 -17.45 -3.67 0.58
C GLY A 141 -16.25 -3.24 1.44
N ILE A 142 -16.38 -3.21 2.77
CA ILE A 142 -15.33 -2.81 3.70
C ILE A 142 -14.94 -4.00 4.57
N TYR A 143 -13.67 -4.40 4.53
CA TYR A 143 -13.12 -5.51 5.30
C TYR A 143 -11.87 -5.06 6.03
N TYR A 144 -11.72 -5.44 7.29
CA TYR A 144 -10.49 -5.27 8.07
C TYR A 144 -9.75 -6.58 8.16
N ILE A 145 -8.43 -6.51 8.01
CA ILE A 145 -7.50 -7.63 8.17
C ILE A 145 -6.70 -7.33 9.44
N THR A 146 -6.85 -8.19 10.43
CA THR A 146 -6.28 -8.01 11.78
C THR A 146 -5.33 -9.14 12.13
N GLY A 147 -4.43 -8.89 13.09
CA GLY A 147 -3.39 -9.81 13.51
C GLY A 147 -2.01 -9.46 12.96
N ASP A 148 -1.90 -8.34 12.24
CA ASP A 148 -0.64 -7.80 11.71
C ASP A 148 -0.19 -6.57 12.51
N GLU A 149 1.08 -6.16 12.32
CA GLU A 149 1.63 -4.95 12.90
C GLU A 149 0.93 -3.68 12.37
N PHE A 150 0.65 -3.65 11.07
CA PHE A 150 -0.11 -2.57 10.45
C PHE A 150 -1.61 -2.89 10.48
N PRO A 151 -2.48 -1.94 10.86
CA PRO A 151 -3.91 -2.03 10.55
C PRO A 151 -4.13 -2.05 9.04
N ILE A 152 -4.81 -3.09 8.54
CA ILE A 152 -5.01 -3.29 7.10
C ILE A 152 -6.50 -3.27 6.76
N GLN A 153 -6.85 -2.55 5.68
CA GLN A 153 -8.19 -2.49 5.12
C GLN A 153 -8.21 -2.98 3.68
N LEU A 154 -9.29 -3.67 3.32
CA LEU A 154 -9.61 -4.05 1.95
C LEU A 154 -10.97 -3.44 1.58
N LEU A 155 -11.00 -2.66 0.51
CA LEU A 155 -12.21 -2.07 -0.06
C LEU A 155 -12.54 -2.75 -1.39
N ILE A 156 -13.76 -3.29 -1.50
CA ILE A 156 -14.27 -3.90 -2.73
C ILE A 156 -15.23 -2.92 -3.38
N THR A 157 -14.78 -2.20 -4.40
CA THR A 157 -15.47 -1.04 -4.97
C THR A 157 -16.90 -1.36 -5.42
N LYS A 158 -17.12 -2.52 -6.07
CA LYS A 158 -18.46 -2.94 -6.51
C LYS A 158 -19.44 -3.29 -5.38
N GLU A 159 -18.92 -3.52 -4.16
CA GLU A 159 -19.75 -3.86 -2.98
C GLU A 159 -19.99 -2.64 -2.09
N LEU A 160 -19.28 -1.51 -2.33
CA LEU A 160 -19.47 -0.29 -1.56
C LEU A 160 -20.87 0.26 -1.73
N ASN A 161 -21.42 0.84 -0.64
CA ASN A 161 -22.69 1.55 -0.71
C ASN A 161 -22.53 2.83 -1.56
N PRO A 162 -23.25 2.98 -2.69
CA PRO A 162 -23.14 4.15 -3.57
C PRO A 162 -23.61 5.46 -2.89
N GLU A 163 -24.52 5.41 -1.93
CA GLU A 163 -24.96 6.60 -1.20
C GLU A 163 -23.82 7.20 -0.36
N GLU A 164 -22.95 6.34 0.15
CA GLU A 164 -21.82 6.77 0.97
C GLU A 164 -20.51 6.90 0.17
N ASN A 165 -20.28 6.08 -0.89
CA ASN A 165 -19.01 5.95 -1.55
C ASN A 165 -19.12 6.02 -3.09
N LEU A 166 -19.97 6.91 -3.58
CA LEU A 166 -20.30 7.06 -5.00
C LEU A 166 -19.06 7.06 -5.92
N TRP A 167 -18.04 7.85 -5.58
CA TRP A 167 -16.86 8.04 -6.43
C TRP A 167 -16.02 6.77 -6.56
N LEU A 168 -15.73 6.08 -5.45
CA LEU A 168 -15.01 4.80 -5.51
C LEU A 168 -15.85 3.71 -6.15
N GLN A 169 -17.16 3.68 -5.86
CA GLN A 169 -18.06 2.70 -6.45
C GLN A 169 -18.22 2.88 -7.97
N SER A 170 -18.07 4.12 -8.49
CA SER A 170 -18.14 4.41 -9.92
C SER A 170 -16.85 4.08 -10.70
N LEU A 171 -15.74 3.72 -10.03
CA LEU A 171 -14.51 3.24 -10.67
C LEU A 171 -14.71 1.81 -11.23
N ARG A 172 -15.56 1.71 -12.26
CA ARG A 172 -15.93 0.45 -12.93
C ARG A 172 -16.23 0.68 -14.40
N LYS A 173 -16.07 -0.33 -15.24
CA LYS A 173 -16.24 -0.23 -16.70
C LYS A 173 -17.70 -0.16 -17.17
N ASP A 174 -18.63 -0.57 -16.34
CA ASP A 174 -20.05 -0.72 -16.69
C ASP A 174 -20.90 0.49 -16.30
N VAL A 175 -20.29 1.65 -16.02
CA VAL A 175 -20.97 2.93 -15.86
C VAL A 175 -21.54 3.35 -17.23
N LYS A 176 -22.74 2.86 -17.56
CA LYS A 176 -23.37 3.09 -18.88
C LYS A 176 -24.65 3.90 -18.81
N GLY A 177 -25.16 4.15 -17.62
CA GLY A 177 -26.41 4.87 -17.46
C GLY A 177 -26.22 6.37 -17.62
N LYS A 178 -26.87 7.00 -18.63
CA LYS A 178 -26.88 8.45 -18.81
C LYS A 178 -27.21 9.18 -17.48
N ARG A 179 -28.18 8.66 -16.71
CA ARG A 179 -28.57 9.22 -15.41
C ARG A 179 -27.45 9.14 -14.36
N GLU A 180 -26.69 8.06 -14.36
CA GLU A 180 -25.57 7.86 -13.42
C GLU A 180 -24.44 8.84 -13.74
N ILE A 181 -24.11 9.01 -15.02
CA ILE A 181 -23.11 9.97 -15.49
C ILE A 181 -23.54 11.40 -15.19
N GLU A 182 -24.79 11.75 -15.47
CA GLU A 182 -25.35 13.07 -15.17
C GLU A 182 -25.34 13.37 -13.66
N PHE A 183 -25.63 12.37 -12.83
CA PHE A 183 -25.57 12.50 -11.38
C PHE A 183 -24.15 12.72 -10.87
N LEU A 184 -23.16 11.97 -11.41
CA LEU A 184 -21.73 12.14 -11.12
C LEU A 184 -21.26 13.54 -11.53
N LEU A 185 -21.58 13.99 -12.73
CA LEU A 185 -21.23 15.34 -13.22
C LEU A 185 -21.81 16.44 -12.34
N LYS A 186 -23.10 16.36 -12.04
CA LYS A 186 -23.79 17.33 -11.18
C LYS A 186 -23.19 17.37 -9.76
N THR A 187 -22.80 16.22 -9.24
CA THR A 187 -22.14 16.11 -7.92
C THR A 187 -20.71 16.66 -7.97
N TYR A 188 -20.06 16.58 -9.13
CA TYR A 188 -18.72 17.11 -9.36
C TYR A 188 -18.70 18.63 -9.44
N GLU A 189 -19.65 19.28 -10.13
CA GLU A 189 -19.71 20.73 -10.32
C GLU A 189 -19.72 21.52 -9.00
N GLY A 190 -20.13 20.90 -7.89
CA GLY A 190 -20.10 21.49 -6.55
C GLY A 190 -18.82 21.23 -5.74
N LYS A 191 -17.81 20.55 -6.30
CA LYS A 191 -16.60 20.12 -5.56
C LYS A 191 -15.42 21.04 -5.85
N ASN A 192 -14.90 21.67 -4.81
CA ASN A 192 -13.64 22.40 -4.87
C ASN A 192 -12.48 21.39 -4.75
N ILE A 193 -12.02 20.86 -5.88
CA ILE A 193 -10.94 19.85 -5.88
C ILE A 193 -9.63 20.60 -6.13
N GLN A 194 -8.79 20.70 -5.11
CA GLN A 194 -7.44 21.26 -5.19
C GLN A 194 -6.44 20.34 -5.92
N THR A 195 -6.89 19.24 -6.48
CA THR A 195 -6.03 18.23 -7.08
C THR A 195 -6.23 18.19 -8.59
N TYR A 196 -5.12 18.20 -9.34
CA TYR A 196 -5.08 17.98 -10.78
C TYR A 196 -5.59 16.57 -11.11
N ILE A 197 -6.88 16.38 -11.26
CA ILE A 197 -7.42 15.20 -11.93
C ILE A 197 -7.25 15.46 -13.42
N ARG A 198 -6.17 14.96 -14.03
CA ARG A 198 -6.17 14.66 -15.45
C ARG A 198 -7.14 13.49 -15.64
N LEU A 199 -8.41 13.78 -15.83
CA LEU A 199 -9.36 12.87 -16.41
C LEU A 199 -8.92 12.63 -17.86
N GLN A 200 -8.05 11.63 -18.08
CA GLN A 200 -7.88 11.06 -19.40
C GLN A 200 -9.08 10.16 -19.66
N TRP A 201 -10.20 10.76 -20.03
CA TRP A 201 -11.27 10.11 -20.76
C TRP A 201 -11.02 10.40 -22.24
N MET A 202 -10.23 9.54 -22.89
CA MET A 202 -10.24 9.29 -24.33
C MET A 202 -10.26 7.80 -24.60
#